data_838494f055109f0878d1c6eb7c5e4772
#
_entry.id   838494f055109f0878d1c6eb7c5e4772
#
_cell.length_a   1.000
_cell.length_b   1.000
_cell.length_c   1.000
_cell.angle_alpha   90.00
_cell.angle_beta   90.00
_cell.angle_gamma   90.00
#
_symmetry.space_group_name_H-M   'P 1'
#
loop_
_entity.id
_entity.type
_entity.pdbx_description
1 polymer ?
#
loop_
_entity_poly.entity_id
_entity_poly.type
_entity_poly.pdbx_seq_one_letter_code
_entity_poly.pdbx_strand_id
1 'polypeptide(L)'
;MVIGGITALFMGFLGIIQNDIKRVVAYSTLSQLGYMTVALGASAYSVAVFHLMTHAFFKALLFLAAGSVIMGMHHSQDMRWMGGVRKYMPVTHWTLLIGTLALVGTPFFSGFYSKDAIIEAVGASHVWGAGFGYFAVLAGVFVTSFYSFRLYFLVFWGKERYDQNPEIHHHDDHHGHGHDAQPHEAPWVVWVPLVMLAIPSIFIGFFTLMPLLFGPYFSDVIFVDVMRHGAMAELSEHIHGAVSMALHGFVSWPFWLAVAGAASAWYMY
;
A
#
# COMPACT_ATOMS: atom_id res chain seq x y z
N MET A 1 -5.43 19.41 6.24
CA MET A 1 -4.17 18.74 6.55
C MET A 1 -4.18 18.00 7.89
N VAL A 2 -4.44 18.63 9.03
CA VAL A 2 -4.31 18.01 10.37
C VAL A 2 -5.16 16.75 10.53
N ILE A 3 -6.43 16.79 10.17
CA ILE A 3 -7.31 15.61 10.23
C ILE A 3 -6.78 14.47 9.36
N GLY A 4 -6.33 14.77 8.14
CA GLY A 4 -5.74 13.79 7.24
C GLY A 4 -4.45 13.18 7.80
N GLY A 5 -3.57 13.99 8.40
CA GLY A 5 -2.34 13.54 9.04
C GLY A 5 -2.61 12.64 10.26
N ILE A 6 -3.55 13.00 11.12
CA ILE A 6 -3.99 12.16 12.23
C ILE A 6 -4.54 10.84 11.71
N THR A 7 -5.41 10.87 10.69
CA THR A 7 -5.98 9.67 10.09
C THR A 7 -4.89 8.76 9.51
N ALA A 8 -3.94 9.34 8.77
CA ALA A 8 -2.84 8.58 8.16
C ALA A 8 -2.03 7.81 9.21
N LEU A 9 -1.62 8.48 10.30
CA LEU A 9 -0.83 7.86 11.36
C LEU A 9 -1.64 6.90 12.21
N PHE A 10 -2.81 7.33 12.71
CA PHE A 10 -3.63 6.53 13.63
C PHE A 10 -4.08 5.22 12.99
N MET A 11 -4.58 5.27 11.76
CA MET A 11 -4.97 4.06 11.03
C MET A 11 -3.77 3.18 10.67
N GLY A 12 -2.61 3.77 10.41
CA GLY A 12 -1.36 3.05 10.23
C GLY A 12 -0.96 2.27 11.50
N PHE A 13 -1.01 2.88 12.67
CA PHE A 13 -0.73 2.21 13.95
C PHE A 13 -1.73 1.09 14.24
N LEU A 14 -3.02 1.29 13.93
CA LEU A 14 -4.01 0.22 14.04
C LEU A 14 -3.67 -0.96 13.11
N GLY A 15 -3.14 -0.69 11.91
CA GLY A 15 -2.65 -1.71 10.99
C GLY A 15 -1.52 -2.57 11.58
N ILE A 16 -0.63 -1.98 12.39
CA ILE A 16 0.47 -2.71 13.03
C ILE A 16 -0.02 -3.79 14.01
N ILE A 17 -1.05 -3.47 14.79
CA ILE A 17 -1.53 -4.36 15.87
C ILE A 17 -2.55 -5.40 15.40
N GLN A 18 -3.05 -5.30 14.16
CA GLN A 18 -4.00 -6.27 13.63
C GLN A 18 -3.32 -7.62 13.32
N ASN A 19 -4.03 -8.70 13.62
CA ASN A 19 -3.63 -10.05 13.25
C ASN A 19 -4.47 -10.64 12.10
N ASP A 20 -5.61 -10.04 11.81
CA ASP A 20 -6.47 -10.39 10.68
C ASP A 20 -5.93 -9.74 9.39
N ILE A 21 -5.62 -10.57 8.38
CA ILE A 21 -5.03 -10.15 7.11
C ILE A 21 -5.91 -9.12 6.38
N LYS A 22 -7.24 -9.28 6.38
CA LYS A 22 -8.17 -8.32 5.77
C LYS A 22 -8.19 -7.00 6.51
N ARG A 23 -8.16 -7.03 7.85
CA ARG A 23 -8.16 -5.81 8.66
C ARG A 23 -6.87 -5.01 8.49
N VAL A 24 -5.71 -5.65 8.36
CA VAL A 24 -4.46 -4.95 8.04
C VAL A 24 -4.62 -4.18 6.73
N VAL A 25 -5.12 -4.82 5.67
CA VAL A 25 -5.33 -4.17 4.37
C VAL A 25 -6.39 -3.07 4.47
N ALA A 26 -7.46 -3.24 5.26
CA ALA A 26 -8.50 -2.24 5.46
C ALA A 26 -7.97 -0.98 6.19
N TYR A 27 -7.27 -1.14 7.32
CA TYR A 27 -6.66 -0.01 8.03
C TYR A 27 -5.60 0.71 7.19
N SER A 28 -4.86 -0.04 6.38
CA SER A 28 -3.94 0.55 5.43
C SER A 28 -4.67 1.37 4.35
N THR A 29 -5.89 1.00 3.94
CA THR A 29 -6.71 1.81 3.05
C THR A 29 -7.10 3.14 3.70
N LEU A 30 -7.59 3.09 4.94
CA LEU A 30 -7.95 4.30 5.71
C LEU A 30 -6.74 5.22 5.91
N SER A 31 -5.56 4.65 6.18
CA SER A 31 -4.31 5.41 6.26
C SER A 31 -3.99 6.14 4.94
N GLN A 32 -4.12 5.48 3.78
CA GLN A 32 -3.87 6.10 2.48
C GLN A 32 -4.93 7.17 2.12
N LEU A 33 -6.18 7.01 2.53
CA LEU A 33 -7.19 8.08 2.44
C LEU A 33 -6.79 9.30 3.28
N GLY A 34 -6.13 9.07 4.42
CA GLY A 34 -5.49 10.13 5.20
C GLY A 34 -4.44 10.91 4.39
N TYR A 35 -3.56 10.22 3.65
CA TYR A 35 -2.60 10.85 2.73
C TYR A 35 -3.30 11.71 1.67
N MET A 36 -4.36 11.18 1.03
CA MET A 36 -5.13 11.96 0.05
C MET A 36 -5.75 13.20 0.67
N THR A 37 -6.27 13.09 1.90
CA THR A 37 -6.85 14.22 2.64
C THR A 37 -5.78 15.25 2.99
N VAL A 38 -4.55 14.85 3.30
CA VAL A 38 -3.43 15.79 3.49
C VAL A 38 -3.11 16.52 2.19
N ALA A 39 -3.04 15.82 1.05
CA ALA A 39 -2.81 16.43 -0.26
C ALA A 39 -3.91 17.41 -0.66
N LEU A 40 -5.19 17.06 -0.41
CA LEU A 40 -6.32 18.00 -0.60
C LEU A 40 -6.17 19.25 0.27
N GLY A 41 -5.73 19.08 1.52
CA GLY A 41 -5.45 20.18 2.44
C GLY A 41 -4.25 21.04 2.03
N ALA A 42 -3.35 20.54 1.19
CA ALA A 42 -2.26 21.28 0.56
C ALA A 42 -2.67 21.96 -0.75
N SER A 43 -3.94 21.86 -1.15
CA SER A 43 -4.48 22.29 -2.45
C SER A 43 -3.84 21.57 -3.65
N ALA A 44 -3.21 20.41 -3.43
CA ALA A 44 -2.66 19.52 -4.45
C ALA A 44 -3.72 18.50 -4.91
N TYR A 45 -4.83 19.01 -5.47
CA TYR A 45 -6.00 18.20 -5.79
C TYR A 45 -5.72 17.14 -6.86
N SER A 46 -5.00 17.49 -7.93
CA SER A 46 -4.60 16.56 -8.99
C SER A 46 -3.73 15.43 -8.44
N VAL A 47 -2.83 15.73 -7.50
CA VAL A 47 -2.00 14.74 -6.81
C VAL A 47 -2.85 13.77 -5.97
N ALA A 48 -3.86 14.29 -5.26
CA ALA A 48 -4.78 13.45 -4.48
C ALA A 48 -5.57 12.49 -5.37
N VAL A 49 -6.10 12.98 -6.51
CA VAL A 49 -6.82 12.16 -7.49
C VAL A 49 -5.90 11.16 -8.18
N PHE A 50 -4.68 11.57 -8.50
CA PHE A 50 -3.65 10.67 -9.04
C PHE A 50 -3.35 9.52 -8.06
N HIS A 51 -3.20 9.83 -6.77
CA HIS A 51 -3.00 8.79 -5.76
C HIS A 51 -4.24 7.91 -5.59
N LEU A 52 -5.44 8.45 -5.67
CA LEU A 52 -6.69 7.68 -5.65
C LEU A 52 -6.71 6.62 -6.78
N MET A 53 -6.32 7.01 -7.99
CA MET A 53 -6.28 6.11 -9.14
C MET A 53 -5.24 4.99 -8.95
N THR A 54 -4.00 5.31 -8.63
CA THR A 54 -2.95 4.29 -8.40
C THR A 54 -3.30 3.38 -7.24
N HIS A 55 -3.84 3.98 -6.15
CA HIS A 55 -4.30 3.28 -4.96
C HIS A 55 -5.41 2.27 -5.27
N ALA A 56 -6.35 2.59 -6.15
CA ALA A 56 -7.42 1.67 -6.52
C ALA A 56 -6.86 0.35 -7.06
N PHE A 57 -5.84 0.39 -7.93
CA PHE A 57 -5.24 -0.81 -8.51
C PHE A 57 -4.51 -1.66 -7.47
N PHE A 58 -3.55 -1.11 -6.75
CA PHE A 58 -2.79 -1.92 -5.81
C PHE A 58 -3.60 -2.31 -4.56
N LYS A 59 -4.65 -1.57 -4.21
CA LYS A 59 -5.54 -1.97 -3.12
C LYS A 59 -6.49 -3.08 -3.52
N ALA A 60 -7.08 -3.02 -4.70
CA ALA A 60 -7.85 -4.13 -5.23
C ALA A 60 -6.97 -5.40 -5.27
N LEU A 61 -5.74 -5.28 -5.76
CA LEU A 61 -4.76 -6.37 -5.77
C LEU A 61 -4.52 -6.95 -4.38
N LEU A 62 -4.22 -6.11 -3.38
CA LEU A 62 -3.95 -6.56 -2.01
C LEU A 62 -5.16 -7.21 -1.34
N PHE A 63 -6.37 -6.67 -1.54
CA PHE A 63 -7.59 -7.27 -1.00
C PHE A 63 -7.92 -8.61 -1.64
N LEU A 64 -7.81 -8.71 -2.98
CA LEU A 64 -8.03 -9.98 -3.67
C LEU A 64 -6.96 -11.01 -3.29
N ALA A 65 -5.70 -10.61 -3.17
CA ALA A 65 -4.62 -11.49 -2.74
C ALA A 65 -4.82 -11.98 -1.30
N ALA A 66 -5.25 -11.09 -0.38
CA ALA A 66 -5.64 -11.50 0.97
C ALA A 66 -6.83 -12.49 0.94
N GLY A 67 -7.82 -12.25 0.09
CA GLY A 67 -8.93 -13.18 -0.15
C GLY A 67 -8.47 -14.53 -0.68
N SER A 68 -7.51 -14.55 -1.60
CA SER A 68 -6.88 -15.77 -2.12
C SER A 68 -6.19 -16.56 -1.01
N VAL A 69 -5.38 -15.87 -0.16
CA VAL A 69 -4.75 -16.51 1.01
C VAL A 69 -5.80 -17.13 1.92
N ILE A 70 -6.87 -16.41 2.25
CA ILE A 70 -7.93 -16.90 3.14
C ILE A 70 -8.61 -18.16 2.55
N MET A 71 -8.89 -18.18 1.24
CA MET A 71 -9.43 -19.37 0.58
C MET A 71 -8.45 -20.55 0.64
N GLY A 72 -7.17 -20.30 0.35
CA GLY A 72 -6.14 -21.33 0.41
C GLY A 72 -5.82 -21.83 1.83
N MET A 73 -6.16 -21.04 2.85
CA MET A 73 -5.99 -21.34 4.28
C MET A 73 -7.28 -21.80 4.96
N HIS A 74 -8.20 -22.43 4.20
CA HIS A 74 -9.45 -22.99 4.73
C HIS A 74 -10.29 -21.97 5.51
N HIS A 75 -10.38 -20.73 5.00
CA HIS A 75 -11.09 -19.58 5.57
C HIS A 75 -10.48 -18.96 6.84
N SER A 76 -9.31 -19.40 7.30
CA SER A 76 -8.60 -18.73 8.39
C SER A 76 -8.12 -17.35 7.93
N GLN A 77 -8.31 -16.32 8.77
CA GLN A 77 -7.91 -14.94 8.53
C GLN A 77 -6.76 -14.48 9.44
N ASP A 78 -6.46 -15.24 10.47
CA ASP A 78 -5.46 -14.87 11.47
C ASP A 78 -4.04 -15.25 11.00
N MET A 79 -3.23 -14.22 10.72
CA MET A 79 -1.85 -14.37 10.25
C MET A 79 -0.93 -15.11 11.23
N ARG A 80 -1.31 -15.20 12.52
CA ARG A 80 -0.51 -15.91 13.53
C ARG A 80 -0.47 -17.42 13.26
N TRP A 81 -1.50 -17.94 12.60
CA TRP A 81 -1.62 -19.34 12.23
C TRP A 81 -1.21 -19.64 10.77
N MET A 82 -0.53 -18.69 10.13
CA MET A 82 0.01 -18.84 8.78
C MET A 82 1.53 -19.08 8.86
N GLY A 83 2.19 -19.03 7.71
CA GLY A 83 3.64 -19.13 7.58
C GLY A 83 4.03 -20.12 6.47
N GLY A 84 5.09 -19.81 5.73
CA GLY A 84 5.59 -20.67 4.66
C GLY A 84 4.67 -20.81 3.43
N VAL A 85 3.56 -20.06 3.38
CA VAL A 85 2.49 -20.17 2.35
C VAL A 85 3.01 -19.98 0.92
N ARG A 86 4.14 -19.29 0.74
CA ARG A 86 4.78 -19.08 -0.58
C ARG A 86 5.05 -20.35 -1.38
N LYS A 87 5.25 -21.49 -0.68
CA LYS A 87 5.54 -22.77 -1.32
C LYS A 87 4.31 -23.36 -2.02
N TYR A 88 3.15 -23.08 -1.46
CA TYR A 88 1.87 -23.64 -1.88
C TYR A 88 1.07 -22.66 -2.77
N MET A 89 1.30 -21.34 -2.60
CA MET A 89 0.57 -20.29 -3.28
C MET A 89 1.52 -19.30 -3.99
N PRO A 90 2.28 -19.75 -5.02
CA PRO A 90 3.29 -18.90 -5.66
C PRO A 90 2.71 -17.71 -6.42
N VAL A 91 1.57 -17.83 -7.08
CA VAL A 91 0.95 -16.72 -7.82
C VAL A 91 0.43 -15.66 -6.85
N THR A 92 -0.29 -16.09 -5.82
CA THR A 92 -0.78 -15.21 -4.75
C THR A 92 0.38 -14.51 -4.03
N HIS A 93 1.48 -15.22 -3.77
CA HIS A 93 2.69 -14.67 -3.16
C HIS A 93 3.28 -13.52 -3.97
N TRP A 94 3.53 -13.73 -5.27
CA TRP A 94 4.15 -12.69 -6.11
C TRP A 94 3.22 -11.50 -6.33
N THR A 95 1.92 -11.73 -6.51
CA THR A 95 0.95 -10.66 -6.72
C THR A 95 0.77 -9.82 -5.44
N LEU A 96 0.74 -10.44 -4.25
CA LEU A 96 0.72 -9.71 -2.99
C LEU A 96 2.01 -8.92 -2.76
N LEU A 97 3.17 -9.47 -3.13
CA LEU A 97 4.43 -8.73 -3.06
C LEU A 97 4.41 -7.49 -3.95
N ILE A 98 3.95 -7.62 -5.20
CA ILE A 98 3.80 -6.48 -6.13
C ILE A 98 2.89 -5.40 -5.52
N GLY A 99 1.73 -5.78 -4.99
CA GLY A 99 0.83 -4.85 -4.31
C GLY A 99 1.46 -4.19 -3.09
N THR A 100 2.25 -4.94 -2.32
CA THR A 100 2.99 -4.44 -1.15
C THR A 100 4.06 -3.43 -1.57
N LEU A 101 4.86 -3.73 -2.58
CA LEU A 101 5.89 -2.83 -3.10
C LEU A 101 5.27 -1.53 -3.66
N ALA A 102 4.14 -1.64 -4.36
CA ALA A 102 3.39 -0.47 -4.82
C ALA A 102 2.86 0.37 -3.65
N LEU A 103 2.25 -0.26 -2.63
CA LEU A 103 1.71 0.43 -1.45
C LEU A 103 2.80 1.16 -0.65
N VAL A 104 3.95 0.54 -0.47
CA VAL A 104 5.08 1.09 0.30
C VAL A 104 5.69 2.29 -0.43
N GLY A 105 5.57 2.34 -1.75
CA GLY A 105 6.15 3.40 -2.58
C GLY A 105 7.58 3.05 -3.01
N THR A 106 7.79 1.83 -3.46
CA THR A 106 9.08 1.43 -4.05
C THR A 106 9.26 2.11 -5.41
N PRO A 107 10.42 2.74 -5.71
CA PRO A 107 10.68 3.34 -7.01
C PRO A 107 10.33 2.40 -8.17
N PHE A 108 9.83 2.96 -9.26
CA PHE A 108 9.28 2.28 -10.44
C PHE A 108 7.92 1.60 -10.26
N PHE A 109 7.37 1.49 -9.07
CA PHE A 109 5.98 1.04 -8.85
C PHE A 109 5.02 2.23 -8.87
N SER A 110 3.76 1.99 -9.24
CA SER A 110 2.77 3.05 -9.43
C SER A 110 2.54 3.91 -8.18
N GLY A 111 2.54 3.27 -7.01
CA GLY A 111 2.33 3.93 -5.73
C GLY A 111 3.48 4.87 -5.32
N PHE A 112 4.70 4.65 -5.81
CA PHE A 112 5.83 5.56 -5.60
C PHE A 112 5.52 6.93 -6.19
N TYR A 113 5.18 7.00 -7.48
CA TYR A 113 4.95 8.26 -8.18
C TYR A 113 3.90 9.13 -7.51
N SER A 114 2.80 8.52 -7.09
CA SER A 114 1.69 9.26 -6.50
C SER A 114 1.94 9.61 -5.02
N LYS A 115 2.60 8.75 -4.26
CA LYS A 115 2.86 8.96 -2.83
C LYS A 115 3.97 9.98 -2.61
N ASP A 116 5.04 9.89 -3.39
CA ASP A 116 6.16 10.82 -3.34
C ASP A 116 5.70 12.22 -3.77
N ALA A 117 4.89 12.32 -4.82
CA ALA A 117 4.25 13.58 -5.21
C ALA A 117 3.38 14.20 -4.09
N ILE A 118 2.69 13.38 -3.26
CA ILE A 118 1.98 13.89 -2.08
C ILE A 118 2.96 14.48 -1.07
N ILE A 119 4.03 13.75 -0.75
CA ILE A 119 5.02 14.18 0.26
C ILE A 119 5.69 15.49 -0.18
N GLU A 120 6.10 15.58 -1.44
CA GLU A 120 6.71 16.78 -2.00
C GLU A 120 5.73 17.97 -2.02
N ALA A 121 4.49 17.78 -2.50
CA ALA A 121 3.48 18.82 -2.53
C ALA A 121 3.12 19.35 -1.13
N VAL A 122 3.10 18.46 -0.12
CA VAL A 122 2.85 18.85 1.26
C VAL A 122 4.06 19.59 1.84
N GLY A 123 5.28 19.16 1.49
CA GLY A 123 6.53 19.84 1.87
C GLY A 123 6.63 21.26 1.32
N ALA A 124 6.18 21.48 0.08
CA ALA A 124 6.12 22.77 -0.59
C ALA A 124 4.94 23.67 -0.12
N SER A 125 4.02 23.14 0.69
CA SER A 125 2.83 23.89 1.10
C SER A 125 3.09 24.79 2.32
N HIS A 126 2.63 26.04 2.22
CA HIS A 126 2.68 27.03 3.31
C HIS A 126 1.36 27.18 4.08
N VAL A 127 0.38 26.30 3.82
CA VAL A 127 -0.92 26.31 4.50
C VAL A 127 -0.76 25.92 5.97
N TRP A 128 -1.62 26.50 6.84
CA TRP A 128 -1.61 26.15 8.26
C TRP A 128 -1.72 24.63 8.48
N GLY A 129 -0.83 24.09 9.30
CA GLY A 129 -0.73 22.65 9.57
C GLY A 129 0.13 21.87 8.57
N ALA A 130 0.77 22.52 7.58
CA ALA A 130 1.64 21.86 6.60
C ALA A 130 2.81 21.10 7.27
N GLY A 131 3.46 21.68 8.28
CA GLY A 131 4.54 21.02 9.01
C GLY A 131 4.09 19.74 9.70
N PHE A 132 2.92 19.72 10.34
CA PHE A 132 2.35 18.50 10.91
C PHE A 132 1.95 17.51 9.81
N GLY A 133 1.32 17.99 8.72
CA GLY A 133 0.96 17.17 7.57
C GLY A 133 2.17 16.48 6.97
N TYR A 134 3.25 17.22 6.74
CA TYR A 134 4.51 16.68 6.22
C TYR A 134 5.12 15.62 7.15
N PHE A 135 5.23 15.93 8.45
CA PHE A 135 5.67 14.95 9.44
C PHE A 135 4.81 13.68 9.40
N ALA A 136 3.49 13.83 9.36
CA ALA A 136 2.57 12.69 9.40
C ALA A 136 2.68 11.80 8.17
N VAL A 137 2.77 12.39 6.95
CA VAL A 137 2.92 11.58 5.73
C VAL A 137 4.31 10.95 5.66
N LEU A 138 5.36 11.63 6.11
CA LEU A 138 6.72 11.09 6.12
C LEU A 138 6.87 9.94 7.14
N ALA A 139 6.43 10.14 8.39
CA ALA A 139 6.41 9.08 9.41
C ALA A 139 5.51 7.91 9.00
N GLY A 140 4.41 8.20 8.34
CA GLY A 140 3.49 7.21 7.78
C GLY A 140 4.13 6.31 6.72
N VAL A 141 5.21 6.72 6.05
CA VAL A 141 5.95 5.84 5.12
C VAL A 141 6.57 4.67 5.88
N PHE A 142 7.28 4.94 6.99
CA PHE A 142 7.85 3.91 7.85
C PHE A 142 6.77 2.97 8.38
N VAL A 143 5.69 3.54 8.94
CA VAL A 143 4.56 2.77 9.50
C VAL A 143 3.91 1.89 8.44
N THR A 144 3.67 2.43 7.23
CA THR A 144 3.09 1.68 6.10
C THR A 144 3.98 0.51 5.70
N SER A 145 5.29 0.75 5.57
CA SER A 145 6.24 -0.29 5.22
C SER A 145 6.29 -1.38 6.29
N PHE A 146 6.36 -0.99 7.56
CA PHE A 146 6.44 -1.92 8.67
C PHE A 146 5.25 -2.88 8.72
N TYR A 147 3.99 -2.39 8.74
CA TYR A 147 2.83 -3.29 8.83
C TYR A 147 2.64 -4.13 7.56
N SER A 148 2.99 -3.58 6.38
CA SER A 148 2.87 -4.30 5.12
C SER A 148 3.84 -5.47 5.03
N PHE A 149 5.11 -5.25 5.40
CA PHE A 149 6.11 -6.30 5.44
C PHE A 149 5.91 -7.25 6.62
N ARG A 150 5.37 -6.80 7.77
CA ARG A 150 4.92 -7.68 8.84
C ARG A 150 3.88 -8.69 8.33
N LEU A 151 2.85 -8.23 7.62
CA LEU A 151 1.86 -9.10 6.98
C LEU A 151 2.55 -10.09 6.03
N TYR A 152 3.40 -9.57 5.16
CA TYR A 152 4.09 -10.36 4.16
C TYR A 152 4.96 -11.47 4.78
N PHE A 153 5.75 -11.15 5.79
CA PHE A 153 6.63 -12.13 6.45
C PHE A 153 5.84 -13.15 7.27
N LEU A 154 4.81 -12.73 8.01
CA LEU A 154 3.99 -13.65 8.80
C LEU A 154 3.24 -14.67 7.93
N VAL A 155 2.78 -14.27 6.75
CA VAL A 155 1.99 -15.12 5.86
C VAL A 155 2.87 -16.02 5.01
N PHE A 156 3.85 -15.44 4.31
CA PHE A 156 4.58 -16.16 3.26
C PHE A 156 5.92 -16.73 3.69
N TRP A 157 6.49 -16.21 4.77
CA TRP A 157 7.78 -16.64 5.29
C TRP A 157 7.63 -17.21 6.70
N GLY A 158 8.73 -17.60 7.31
CA GLY A 158 8.72 -18.17 8.65
C GLY A 158 8.27 -19.64 8.67
N LYS A 159 8.02 -20.11 9.89
CA LYS A 159 7.60 -21.51 10.15
C LYS A 159 6.11 -21.69 9.85
N GLU A 160 5.75 -22.81 9.27
CA GLU A 160 4.38 -23.24 9.06
C GLU A 160 3.69 -23.46 10.42
N ARG A 161 2.50 -22.86 10.62
CA ARG A 161 1.76 -22.90 11.88
C ARG A 161 0.28 -23.23 11.70
N TYR A 162 -0.15 -23.55 10.47
CA TYR A 162 -1.55 -23.81 10.16
C TYR A 162 -2.06 -25.10 10.83
N ASP A 163 -1.20 -26.09 11.10
CA ASP A 163 -1.55 -27.31 11.84
C ASP A 163 -1.91 -27.02 13.31
N GLN A 164 -1.57 -25.86 13.84
CA GLN A 164 -1.83 -25.44 15.22
C GLN A 164 -3.05 -24.53 15.34
N ASN A 165 -3.77 -24.27 14.23
CA ASN A 165 -4.90 -23.37 14.22
C ASN A 165 -6.11 -24.02 14.92
N PRO A 166 -6.58 -23.46 16.05
CA PRO A 166 -7.72 -24.01 16.78
C PRO A 166 -9.04 -23.94 16.00
N GLU A 167 -9.14 -23.02 15.04
CA GLU A 167 -10.35 -22.88 14.21
C GLU A 167 -10.54 -24.05 13.23
N ILE A 168 -9.46 -24.71 12.80
CA ILE A 168 -9.52 -25.85 11.88
C ILE A 168 -9.96 -27.12 12.63
N HIS A 169 -9.49 -27.30 13.87
CA HIS A 169 -9.77 -28.52 14.65
C HIS A 169 -11.22 -28.63 15.15
N HIS A 170 -11.96 -27.53 15.25
CA HIS A 170 -13.38 -27.56 15.68
C HIS A 170 -14.36 -28.02 14.58
N HIS A 171 -13.94 -28.07 13.32
CA HIS A 171 -14.78 -28.57 12.22
C HIS A 171 -14.63 -30.08 11.94
N ASP A 172 -13.60 -30.74 12.47
CA ASP A 172 -13.32 -32.16 12.19
C ASP A 172 -14.14 -33.15 13.03
N ASP A 173 -14.88 -32.69 14.07
CA ASP A 173 -15.64 -33.60 14.94
C ASP A 173 -16.91 -34.21 14.28
N HIS A 174 -17.24 -33.85 13.03
CA HIS A 174 -18.47 -34.35 12.40
C HIS A 174 -18.30 -35.09 11.07
N HIS A 175 -17.11 -35.12 10.44
CA HIS A 175 -16.90 -35.93 9.23
C HIS A 175 -15.46 -36.45 9.19
N GLY A 176 -15.29 -37.74 9.40
CA GLY A 176 -14.02 -38.47 9.51
C GLY A 176 -13.22 -38.61 8.20
N HIS A 177 -12.94 -37.52 7.53
CA HIS A 177 -11.92 -37.42 6.49
C HIS A 177 -10.95 -36.33 6.95
N GLY A 178 -9.74 -36.74 7.38
CA GLY A 178 -8.67 -35.79 7.71
C GLY A 178 -8.44 -34.86 6.51
N HIS A 179 -8.99 -33.65 6.59
CA HIS A 179 -8.69 -32.61 5.61
C HIS A 179 -7.22 -32.26 5.74
N ASP A 180 -6.50 -32.43 4.65
CA ASP A 180 -5.10 -32.01 4.53
C ASP A 180 -5.08 -30.50 4.83
N ALA A 181 -4.55 -30.10 6.00
CA ALA A 181 -4.49 -28.71 6.45
C ALA A 181 -3.54 -27.85 5.59
N GLN A 182 -2.98 -28.45 4.53
CA GLN A 182 -2.02 -27.79 3.66
C GLN A 182 -2.68 -26.69 2.82
N PRO A 183 -2.08 -25.49 2.78
CA PRO A 183 -2.53 -24.43 1.89
C PRO A 183 -2.49 -24.85 0.42
N HIS A 184 -3.39 -24.32 -0.38
CA HIS A 184 -3.39 -24.56 -1.83
C HIS A 184 -3.65 -23.26 -2.60
N GLU A 185 -3.12 -23.17 -3.83
CA GLU A 185 -3.32 -22.00 -4.68
C GLU A 185 -4.80 -21.89 -5.06
N ALA A 186 -5.29 -20.67 -5.12
CA ALA A 186 -6.65 -20.39 -5.54
C ALA A 186 -6.89 -20.78 -7.01
N PRO A 187 -8.13 -21.11 -7.42
CA PRO A 187 -8.46 -21.46 -8.79
C PRO A 187 -8.18 -20.30 -9.77
N TRP A 188 -8.02 -20.62 -11.04
CA TRP A 188 -7.64 -19.64 -12.08
C TRP A 188 -8.58 -18.43 -12.15
N VAL A 189 -9.85 -18.58 -11.84
CA VAL A 189 -10.84 -17.49 -11.77
C VAL A 189 -10.43 -16.41 -10.75
N VAL A 190 -9.67 -16.78 -9.74
CA VAL A 190 -9.18 -15.87 -8.69
C VAL A 190 -7.80 -15.29 -9.04
N TRP A 191 -6.83 -16.14 -9.45
CA TRP A 191 -5.49 -15.63 -9.70
C TRP A 191 -5.33 -14.84 -11.00
N VAL A 192 -6.18 -15.05 -12.03
CA VAL A 192 -6.15 -14.23 -13.25
C VAL A 192 -6.43 -12.75 -12.98
N PRO A 193 -7.49 -12.35 -12.23
CA PRO A 193 -7.66 -10.97 -11.80
C PRO A 193 -6.48 -10.41 -11.00
N LEU A 194 -5.81 -11.22 -10.15
CA LEU A 194 -4.62 -10.79 -9.43
C LEU A 194 -3.51 -10.38 -10.38
N VAL A 195 -3.21 -11.21 -11.38
CA VAL A 195 -2.19 -10.91 -12.39
C VAL A 195 -2.57 -9.67 -13.20
N MET A 196 -3.85 -9.55 -13.61
CA MET A 196 -4.34 -8.37 -14.33
C MET A 196 -4.19 -7.07 -13.53
N LEU A 197 -4.42 -7.10 -12.22
CA LEU A 197 -4.25 -5.93 -11.36
C LEU A 197 -2.79 -5.64 -11.02
N ALA A 198 -1.92 -6.66 -11.03
CA ALA A 198 -0.49 -6.47 -10.79
C ALA A 198 0.16 -5.59 -11.88
N ILE A 199 -0.26 -5.72 -13.14
CA ILE A 199 0.28 -4.93 -14.25
C ILE A 199 0.09 -3.42 -14.02
N PRO A 200 -1.12 -2.88 -13.85
CA PRO A 200 -1.28 -1.45 -13.58
C PRO A 200 -0.69 -1.03 -12.23
N SER A 201 -0.64 -1.93 -11.23
CA SER A 201 0.02 -1.63 -9.95
C SER A 201 1.52 -1.35 -10.09
N ILE A 202 2.16 -1.85 -11.14
CA ILE A 202 3.55 -1.50 -11.48
C ILE A 202 3.57 -0.25 -12.37
N PHE A 203 2.84 -0.25 -13.50
CA PHE A 203 3.12 0.64 -14.62
C PHE A 203 2.23 1.88 -14.70
N ILE A 204 1.00 1.88 -14.17
CA ILE A 204 0.04 2.96 -14.43
C ILE A 204 0.56 4.32 -13.94
N GLY A 205 1.24 4.36 -12.78
CA GLY A 205 1.81 5.59 -12.24
C GLY A 205 2.87 6.21 -13.13
N PHE A 206 3.71 5.38 -13.74
CA PHE A 206 4.74 5.81 -14.68
C PHE A 206 4.15 6.52 -15.91
N PHE A 207 3.12 5.93 -16.52
CA PHE A 207 2.53 6.46 -17.74
C PHE A 207 1.62 7.67 -17.50
N THR A 208 1.02 7.77 -16.31
CA THR A 208 0.00 8.79 -16.02
C THR A 208 0.52 9.95 -15.18
N LEU A 209 1.74 9.88 -14.63
CA LEU A 209 2.34 10.96 -13.83
C LEU A 209 2.25 12.33 -14.54
N MET A 210 2.89 12.46 -15.69
CA MET A 210 2.97 13.73 -16.40
C MET A 210 1.59 14.19 -16.94
N PRO A 211 0.78 13.35 -17.59
CA PRO A 211 -0.52 13.77 -18.09
C PRO A 211 -1.50 14.22 -17.00
N LEU A 212 -1.51 13.56 -15.84
CA LEU A 212 -2.46 13.89 -14.78
C LEU A 212 -2.02 15.06 -13.88
N LEU A 213 -0.71 15.19 -13.61
CA LEU A 213 -0.23 16.25 -12.72
C LEU A 213 0.01 17.57 -13.43
N PHE A 214 0.59 17.53 -14.62
CA PHE A 214 1.08 18.73 -15.34
C PHE A 214 0.47 18.89 -16.74
N GLY A 215 -0.28 17.89 -17.20
CA GLY A 215 -1.01 17.96 -18.47
C GLY A 215 -2.38 18.64 -18.35
N PRO A 216 -3.07 18.81 -19.49
CA PRO A 216 -4.37 19.51 -19.54
C PRO A 216 -5.54 18.66 -19.01
N TYR A 217 -5.31 17.45 -18.51
CA TYR A 217 -6.39 16.52 -18.16
C TYR A 217 -7.38 17.09 -17.15
N PHE A 218 -6.89 17.87 -16.18
CA PHE A 218 -7.71 18.48 -15.14
C PHE A 218 -7.87 19.99 -15.29
N SER A 219 -7.33 20.63 -16.33
CA SER A 219 -7.29 22.10 -16.49
C SER A 219 -8.67 22.76 -16.45
N ASP A 220 -9.69 22.08 -17.00
CA ASP A 220 -11.05 22.63 -17.08
C ASP A 220 -11.96 22.17 -15.93
N VAL A 221 -11.46 21.32 -15.03
CA VAL A 221 -12.24 20.69 -13.95
C VAL A 221 -11.72 21.08 -12.58
N ILE A 222 -10.40 21.21 -12.42
CA ILE A 222 -9.77 21.53 -11.15
C ILE A 222 -9.15 22.92 -11.25
N PHE A 223 -9.74 23.89 -10.52
CA PHE A 223 -9.19 25.22 -10.38
C PHE A 223 -8.38 25.37 -9.10
N VAL A 224 -7.15 25.87 -9.20
CA VAL A 224 -6.28 26.21 -8.07
C VAL A 224 -5.79 27.64 -8.26
N ASP A 225 -6.00 28.49 -7.24
CA ASP A 225 -5.41 29.84 -7.21
C ASP A 225 -3.91 29.71 -6.90
N VAL A 226 -3.10 29.74 -7.97
CA VAL A 226 -1.63 29.59 -7.89
C VAL A 226 -0.97 30.66 -7.03
N MET A 227 -1.58 31.88 -6.97
CA MET A 227 -1.05 32.96 -6.15
C MET A 227 -1.16 32.72 -4.65
N ARG A 228 -2.13 31.86 -4.24
CA ARG A 228 -2.36 31.51 -2.85
C ARG A 228 -1.82 30.11 -2.50
N HIS A 229 -1.72 29.24 -3.49
CA HIS A 229 -1.41 27.82 -3.31
C HIS A 229 -0.36 27.37 -4.33
N GLY A 230 0.90 27.73 -4.06
CA GLY A 230 2.02 27.47 -4.95
C GLY A 230 2.55 26.04 -4.98
N ALA A 231 2.03 25.12 -4.14
CA ALA A 231 2.58 23.77 -4.00
C ALA A 231 2.70 22.98 -5.33
N MET A 232 1.72 23.13 -6.23
CA MET A 232 1.76 22.48 -7.54
C MET A 232 2.77 23.14 -8.50
N ALA A 233 2.99 24.45 -8.38
CA ALA A 233 4.01 25.15 -9.18
C ALA A 233 5.42 24.70 -8.77
N GLU A 234 5.71 24.70 -7.48
CA GLU A 234 6.98 24.19 -6.95
C GLU A 234 7.21 22.72 -7.33
N LEU A 235 6.17 21.88 -7.24
CA LEU A 235 6.25 20.47 -7.64
C LEU A 235 6.65 20.31 -9.11
N SER A 236 6.15 21.19 -9.99
CA SER A 236 6.46 21.15 -11.43
C SER A 236 7.93 21.50 -11.74
N GLU A 237 8.59 22.24 -10.87
CA GLU A 237 10.01 22.60 -11.00
C GLU A 237 10.92 21.44 -10.60
N HIS A 238 10.45 20.50 -9.78
CA HIS A 238 11.23 19.35 -9.30
C HIS A 238 11.00 18.08 -10.12
N ILE A 239 9.81 17.89 -10.68
CA ILE A 239 9.47 16.67 -11.43
C ILE A 239 9.67 16.89 -12.94
N HIS A 240 10.82 16.46 -13.46
CA HIS A 240 11.15 16.56 -14.89
C HIS A 240 10.76 15.31 -15.71
N GLY A 241 10.18 14.27 -15.08
CA GLY A 241 9.73 13.05 -15.73
C GLY A 241 9.76 11.83 -14.81
N ALA A 242 9.05 10.78 -15.21
CA ALA A 242 8.88 9.61 -14.38
C ALA A 242 10.19 8.86 -14.10
N VAL A 243 11.08 8.74 -15.08
CA VAL A 243 12.38 8.06 -14.90
C VAL A 243 13.27 8.85 -13.93
N SER A 244 13.38 10.17 -14.13
CA SER A 244 14.17 11.04 -13.26
C SER A 244 13.67 10.99 -11.82
N MET A 245 12.34 11.07 -11.62
CA MET A 245 11.72 10.97 -10.31
C MET A 245 12.03 9.63 -9.63
N ALA A 246 11.92 8.50 -10.37
CA ALA A 246 12.21 7.18 -9.82
C ALA A 246 13.68 6.99 -9.43
N LEU A 247 14.61 7.51 -10.22
CA LEU A 247 16.05 7.44 -9.93
C LEU A 247 16.40 8.30 -8.71
N HIS A 248 15.84 9.53 -8.63
CA HIS A 248 16.01 10.40 -7.47
C HIS A 248 15.39 9.79 -6.20
N GLY A 249 14.30 9.04 -6.37
CA GLY A 249 13.61 8.36 -5.27
C GLY A 249 14.54 7.48 -4.42
N PHE A 250 15.54 6.81 -5.00
CA PHE A 250 16.48 5.96 -4.24
C PHE A 250 17.37 6.71 -3.23
N VAL A 251 17.57 8.01 -3.43
CA VAL A 251 18.35 8.85 -2.48
C VAL A 251 17.45 9.66 -1.55
N SER A 252 16.14 9.60 -1.73
CA SER A 252 15.15 10.36 -0.94
C SER A 252 14.93 9.77 0.45
N TRP A 253 14.58 10.61 1.43
CA TRP A 253 14.23 10.19 2.79
C TRP A 253 13.05 9.20 2.85
N PRO A 254 11.95 9.37 2.08
CA PRO A 254 10.85 8.40 2.04
C PRO A 254 11.31 6.98 1.71
N PHE A 255 12.20 6.81 0.74
CA PHE A 255 12.74 5.49 0.38
C PHE A 255 13.45 4.83 1.57
N TRP A 256 14.34 5.55 2.23
CA TRP A 256 15.09 4.97 3.36
C TRP A 256 14.22 4.70 4.58
N LEU A 257 13.17 5.49 4.80
CA LEU A 257 12.15 5.19 5.82
C LEU A 257 11.35 3.93 5.46
N ALA A 258 11.03 3.73 4.19
CA ALA A 258 10.39 2.50 3.72
C ALA A 258 11.29 1.28 3.91
N VAL A 259 12.58 1.39 3.56
CA VAL A 259 13.57 0.32 3.79
C VAL A 259 13.72 0.03 5.29
N ALA A 260 13.80 1.06 6.14
CA ALA A 260 13.88 0.89 7.58
C ALA A 260 12.64 0.18 8.15
N GLY A 261 11.44 0.52 7.67
CA GLY A 261 10.19 -0.16 8.07
C GLY A 261 10.19 -1.64 7.67
N ALA A 262 10.61 -1.96 6.44
CA ALA A 262 10.72 -3.33 5.97
C ALA A 262 11.78 -4.13 6.74
N ALA A 263 12.95 -3.55 6.98
CA ALA A 263 14.03 -4.16 7.75
C ALA A 263 13.63 -4.42 9.20
N SER A 264 12.92 -3.46 9.82
CA SER A 264 12.39 -3.63 11.18
C SER A 264 11.37 -4.77 11.24
N ALA A 265 10.48 -4.87 10.26
CA ALA A 265 9.53 -5.96 10.18
C ALA A 265 10.22 -7.32 9.97
N TRP A 266 11.24 -7.38 9.12
CA TRP A 266 12.03 -8.60 8.89
C TRP A 266 12.79 -9.04 10.14
N TYR A 267 13.32 -8.11 10.92
CA TYR A 267 14.04 -8.43 12.16
C TYR A 267 13.11 -8.97 13.25
N MET A 268 11.86 -8.48 13.29
CA MET A 268 10.89 -8.83 14.35
C MET A 268 10.06 -10.08 14.05
N TYR A 269 9.87 -10.41 12.78
CA TYR A 269 8.92 -11.45 12.31
C TYR A 269 9.56 -12.41 11.30
#